data_4f12516bee5f08fd61630082123ed779
#
_entry.id   4f12516bee5f08fd61630082123ed779
#
_cell.length_a   1.000
_cell.length_b   1.000
_cell.length_c   1.000
_cell.angle_alpha   90.00
_cell.angle_beta   90.00
_cell.angle_gamma   90.00
#
_symmetry.space_group_name_H-M   'P 1'
#
loop_
_entity.id
_entity.type
_entity.pdbx_description
1 polymer ?
#
loop_
_entity_poly.entity_id
_entity_poly.type
_entity_poly.pdbx_seq_one_letter_code
_entity_poly.pdbx_strand_id
1 'polypeptide(L)'
;YSFYVPQDVEGLKAYMGGDKRFIQKLDSLFTMYLPDEFFAETEDVTREGILGDYVHGNEVSQHIPYLYAWTSEPWKTQYWVREIMNKMYQNNIDGLCGNDDCGQMSAWYIFTAMGFYPVAPGTDQYVIGAPYLPYMKVNLGDGKSLTIRADKVNDKNRYVQSVTLNGEPIKTAYLTHNQIMGGGELNFVMGPKPNKKRTFTPEQRPSSLTQGE
;
A
#
# COMPACT_ATOMS: atom_id res chain seq x y z
N TYR A 1 1.96 -6.45 15.81
CA TYR A 1 2.82 -7.59 15.42
C TYR A 1 2.05 -8.74 14.78
N SER A 2 0.74 -8.92 15.03
CA SER A 2 -0.06 -10.04 14.51
C SER A 2 -0.10 -10.14 12.98
N PHE A 3 0.22 -9.08 12.25
CA PHE A 3 0.25 -9.04 10.79
C PHE A 3 1.67 -9.01 10.20
N TYR A 4 2.72 -9.13 11.03
CA TYR A 4 4.11 -9.03 10.55
C TYR A 4 4.62 -10.38 10.04
N VAL A 5 4.06 -10.84 8.93
CA VAL A 5 4.49 -12.01 8.16
C VAL A 5 4.49 -11.64 6.66
N PRO A 6 5.30 -10.64 6.24
CA PRO A 6 5.26 -10.12 4.88
C PRO A 6 5.68 -11.17 3.83
N GLN A 7 6.49 -12.16 4.22
CA GLN A 7 6.94 -13.24 3.34
C GLN A 7 5.88 -14.29 3.04
N ASP A 8 4.82 -14.40 3.88
CA ASP A 8 3.79 -15.43 3.73
C ASP A 8 2.39 -14.95 4.12
N VAL A 9 1.86 -14.03 3.33
CA VAL A 9 0.53 -13.44 3.57
C VAL A 9 -0.60 -14.44 3.33
N GLU A 10 -0.47 -15.34 2.35
CA GLU A 10 -1.47 -16.41 2.12
C GLU A 10 -1.53 -17.38 3.30
N GLY A 11 -0.36 -17.81 3.83
CA GLY A 11 -0.30 -18.63 5.04
C GLY A 11 -0.88 -17.92 6.26
N LEU A 12 -0.56 -16.66 6.47
CA LEU A 12 -1.15 -15.84 7.54
C LEU A 12 -2.67 -15.74 7.39
N LYS A 13 -3.16 -15.51 6.18
CA LYS A 13 -4.59 -15.45 5.86
C LYS A 13 -5.29 -16.78 6.19
N ALA A 14 -4.70 -17.91 5.79
CA ALA A 14 -5.20 -19.23 6.09
C ALA A 14 -5.25 -19.48 7.61
N TYR A 15 -4.15 -19.17 8.31
CA TYR A 15 -4.07 -19.29 9.78
C TYR A 15 -5.12 -18.45 10.51
N MET A 16 -5.45 -17.27 10.01
CA MET A 16 -6.48 -16.38 10.56
C MET A 16 -7.92 -16.81 10.22
N GLY A 17 -8.12 -17.90 9.50
CA GLY A 17 -9.44 -18.45 9.17
C GLY A 17 -9.98 -18.05 7.79
N GLY A 18 -9.07 -17.74 6.86
CA GLY A 18 -9.38 -17.49 5.46
C GLY A 18 -9.73 -16.04 5.15
N ASP A 19 -10.06 -15.79 3.89
CA ASP A 19 -10.19 -14.47 3.29
C ASP A 19 -11.12 -13.54 4.08
N LYS A 20 -12.35 -13.99 4.35
CA LYS A 20 -13.35 -13.17 5.06
C LYS A 20 -12.90 -12.77 6.47
N ARG A 21 -12.32 -13.70 7.23
CA ARG A 21 -11.85 -13.43 8.60
C ARG A 21 -10.62 -12.53 8.59
N PHE A 22 -9.72 -12.72 7.63
CA PHE A 22 -8.55 -11.87 7.46
C PHE A 22 -8.95 -10.43 7.16
N ILE A 23 -9.88 -10.21 6.22
CA ILE A 23 -10.43 -8.88 5.92
C ILE A 23 -11.07 -8.27 7.17
N GLN A 24 -11.90 -9.01 7.92
CA GLN A 24 -12.52 -8.51 9.15
C GLN A 24 -11.47 -8.08 10.19
N LYS A 25 -10.38 -8.84 10.34
CA LYS A 25 -9.29 -8.47 11.27
C LYS A 25 -8.54 -7.22 10.82
N LEU A 26 -8.26 -7.08 9.52
CA LEU A 26 -7.66 -5.87 8.97
C LEU A 26 -8.59 -4.66 9.13
N ASP A 27 -9.87 -4.81 8.82
CA ASP A 27 -10.87 -3.75 8.99
C ASP A 27 -10.96 -3.32 10.47
N SER A 28 -10.95 -4.30 11.40
CA SER A 28 -10.96 -4.01 12.84
C SER A 28 -9.74 -3.20 13.25
N LEU A 29 -8.55 -3.57 12.78
CA LEU A 29 -7.30 -2.85 13.10
C LEU A 29 -7.42 -1.35 12.76
N PHE A 30 -7.96 -1.02 11.60
CA PHE A 30 -8.08 0.37 11.14
C PHE A 30 -9.28 1.14 11.72
N THR A 31 -10.26 0.45 12.34
CA THR A 31 -11.52 1.06 12.79
C THR A 31 -11.77 0.92 14.28
N MET A 32 -10.96 0.16 15.00
CA MET A 32 -11.06 0.04 16.47
C MET A 32 -10.84 1.40 17.11
N TYR A 33 -11.57 1.63 18.21
CA TYR A 33 -11.29 2.75 19.10
C TYR A 33 -10.33 2.30 20.19
N LEU A 34 -9.18 2.96 20.29
CA LEU A 34 -8.24 2.79 21.39
C LEU A 34 -8.45 3.92 22.41
N PRO A 35 -9.02 3.64 23.60
CA PRO A 35 -9.19 4.64 24.65
C PRO A 35 -7.83 5.21 25.09
N ASP A 36 -7.82 6.49 25.49
CA ASP A 36 -6.60 7.20 25.88
C ASP A 36 -5.87 6.55 27.06
N GLU A 37 -6.61 5.91 27.97
CA GLU A 37 -6.06 5.19 29.12
C GLU A 37 -5.17 3.98 28.75
N PHE A 38 -5.32 3.45 27.52
CA PHE A 38 -4.50 2.36 27.00
C PHE A 38 -3.42 2.84 26.03
N PHE A 39 -3.32 4.16 25.83
CA PHE A 39 -2.35 4.74 24.92
C PHE A 39 -1.17 5.34 25.70
N ALA A 40 0.03 4.87 25.41
CA ALA A 40 1.27 5.47 25.90
C ALA A 40 2.03 6.04 24.71
N GLU A 41 2.25 7.36 24.69
CA GLU A 41 3.10 7.99 23.69
C GLU A 41 4.55 7.57 23.85
N THR A 42 5.18 7.28 22.73
CA THR A 42 6.61 7.02 22.61
C THR A 42 7.16 7.79 21.42
N GLU A 43 8.46 7.75 21.18
CA GLU A 43 9.06 8.37 20.00
C GLU A 43 8.49 7.82 18.68
N ASP A 44 8.10 6.55 18.66
CA ASP A 44 7.55 5.89 17.46
C ASP A 44 6.03 5.85 17.40
N VAL A 45 5.36 6.19 18.50
CA VAL A 45 3.91 6.03 18.65
C VAL A 45 3.33 7.35 19.16
N THR A 46 2.87 8.17 18.25
CA THR A 46 2.16 9.42 18.55
C THR A 46 0.68 9.30 18.23
N ARG A 47 -0.15 10.14 18.82
CA ARG A 47 -1.60 10.13 18.55
C ARG A 47 -1.93 10.42 17.09
N GLU A 48 -1.15 11.27 16.45
CA GLU A 48 -1.27 11.62 15.04
C GLU A 48 -0.92 10.46 14.12
N GLY A 49 -0.07 9.52 14.58
CA GLY A 49 0.37 8.34 13.86
C GLY A 49 -0.52 7.12 14.01
N ILE A 50 -1.70 7.27 14.64
CA ILE A 50 -2.63 6.17 14.88
C ILE A 50 -3.93 6.33 14.10
N LEU A 51 -4.35 5.22 13.49
CA LEU A 51 -5.63 5.08 12.82
C LEU A 51 -6.31 3.79 13.28
N GLY A 52 -7.29 3.91 14.17
CA GLY A 52 -7.81 2.76 14.92
C GLY A 52 -6.77 2.23 15.91
N ASP A 53 -6.31 1.01 15.69
CA ASP A 53 -5.19 0.37 16.39
C ASP A 53 -3.96 0.17 15.47
N TYR A 54 -3.98 0.80 14.30
CA TYR A 54 -2.88 0.82 13.36
C TYR A 54 -1.91 1.96 13.69
N VAL A 55 -0.64 1.62 13.91
CA VAL A 55 0.44 2.56 14.24
C VAL A 55 1.36 2.69 13.02
N HIS A 56 1.37 3.86 12.37
CA HIS A 56 2.16 4.08 11.15
C HIS A 56 3.64 4.41 11.43
N GLY A 57 3.92 5.06 12.55
CA GLY A 57 5.27 5.46 12.94
C GLY A 57 6.22 4.30 13.24
N ASN A 58 5.76 3.06 13.18
CA ASN A 58 6.56 1.85 13.42
C ASN A 58 6.61 1.00 12.13
N GLU A 59 7.81 0.68 11.65
CA GLU A 59 8.08 0.05 10.35
C GLU A 59 7.40 -1.31 10.19
N VAL A 60 7.26 -2.06 11.26
CA VAL A 60 6.58 -3.38 11.26
C VAL A 60 5.10 -3.27 10.89
N SER A 61 4.53 -2.07 10.85
CA SER A 61 3.14 -1.81 10.49
C SER A 61 2.96 -1.33 9.06
N GLN A 62 4.01 -0.75 8.44
CA GLN A 62 3.90 0.02 7.19
C GLN A 62 3.45 -0.80 5.97
N HIS A 63 3.62 -2.11 5.98
CA HIS A 63 3.13 -3.02 4.94
C HIS A 63 1.64 -3.37 5.10
N ILE A 64 1.05 -3.22 6.30
CA ILE A 64 -0.30 -3.73 6.62
C ILE A 64 -1.39 -3.17 5.70
N PRO A 65 -1.45 -1.88 5.33
CA PRO A 65 -2.49 -1.38 4.44
C PRO A 65 -2.47 -2.01 3.04
N TYR A 66 -1.35 -2.64 2.67
CA TYR A 66 -1.21 -3.35 1.39
C TYR A 66 -1.69 -4.81 1.44
N LEU A 67 -1.91 -5.39 2.62
CA LEU A 67 -2.29 -6.80 2.78
C LEU A 67 -3.64 -7.15 2.13
N TYR A 68 -4.50 -6.18 1.88
CA TYR A 68 -5.74 -6.41 1.13
C TYR A 68 -5.51 -6.85 -0.33
N ALA A 69 -4.30 -6.66 -0.89
CA ALA A 69 -3.96 -7.14 -2.24
C ALA A 69 -4.02 -8.67 -2.36
N TRP A 70 -3.88 -9.41 -1.26
CA TRP A 70 -4.04 -10.88 -1.18
C TRP A 70 -5.46 -11.33 -0.92
N THR A 71 -6.44 -10.42 -0.90
CA THR A 71 -7.82 -10.70 -0.54
C THR A 71 -8.79 -10.47 -1.71
N SER A 72 -10.05 -10.80 -1.48
CA SER A 72 -11.15 -10.48 -2.41
C SER A 72 -11.50 -8.98 -2.45
N GLU A 73 -10.90 -8.14 -1.57
CA GLU A 73 -11.20 -6.72 -1.47
C GLU A 73 -9.96 -5.81 -1.64
N PRO A 74 -9.18 -5.93 -2.75
CA PRO A 74 -7.93 -5.19 -2.95
C PRO A 74 -8.11 -3.67 -2.99
N TRP A 75 -9.33 -3.17 -3.28
CA TRP A 75 -9.62 -1.73 -3.26
C TRP A 75 -9.50 -1.09 -1.86
N LYS A 76 -9.50 -1.87 -0.79
CA LYS A 76 -9.31 -1.36 0.58
C LYS A 76 -7.89 -0.86 0.79
N THR A 77 -6.88 -1.46 0.15
CA THR A 77 -5.53 -0.88 0.09
C THR A 77 -5.58 0.57 -0.37
N GLN A 78 -6.28 0.85 -1.48
CA GLN A 78 -6.35 2.19 -2.08
C GLN A 78 -7.03 3.21 -1.16
N TYR A 79 -7.99 2.76 -0.38
CA TYR A 79 -8.66 3.58 0.63
C TYR A 79 -7.70 3.90 1.79
N TRP A 80 -7.10 2.88 2.39
CA TRP A 80 -6.31 3.06 3.60
C TRP A 80 -4.99 3.79 3.35
N VAL A 81 -4.28 3.52 2.25
CA VAL A 81 -3.06 4.27 1.92
C VAL A 81 -3.36 5.77 1.75
N ARG A 82 -4.49 6.13 1.14
CA ARG A 82 -4.91 7.52 1.01
C ARG A 82 -5.23 8.16 2.36
N GLU A 83 -5.96 7.44 3.24
CA GLU A 83 -6.26 7.93 4.60
C GLU A 83 -4.99 8.14 5.42
N ILE A 84 -4.03 7.21 5.35
CA ILE A 84 -2.74 7.33 6.03
C ILE A 84 -1.98 8.55 5.50
N MET A 85 -1.83 8.69 4.19
CA MET A 85 -1.10 9.82 3.60
C MET A 85 -1.72 11.16 3.99
N ASN A 86 -3.04 11.27 4.01
CA ASN A 86 -3.72 12.52 4.32
C ASN A 86 -3.68 12.88 5.82
N LYS A 87 -3.63 11.88 6.71
CA LYS A 87 -3.75 12.10 8.15
C LYS A 87 -2.42 12.11 8.89
N MET A 88 -1.45 11.33 8.40
CA MET A 88 -0.22 11.02 9.14
C MET A 88 1.03 11.69 8.56
N TYR A 89 0.89 12.42 7.46
CA TYR A 89 1.96 13.22 6.87
C TYR A 89 1.51 14.67 6.71
N GLN A 90 2.36 15.60 7.10
CA GLN A 90 2.07 17.02 7.07
C GLN A 90 3.19 17.80 6.36
N ASN A 91 2.82 18.91 5.73
CA ASN A 91 3.80 19.80 5.07
C ASN A 91 4.35 20.84 6.05
N ASN A 92 5.09 20.36 7.05
CA ASN A 92 5.80 21.19 8.03
C ASN A 92 7.07 20.47 8.52
N ILE A 93 7.83 21.09 9.42
CA ILE A 93 9.09 20.54 9.93
C ILE A 93 8.89 19.25 10.75
N ASP A 94 7.75 19.14 11.42
CA ASP A 94 7.35 17.96 12.22
C ASP A 94 6.33 17.09 11.47
N GLY A 95 6.48 17.01 10.15
CA GLY A 95 5.48 16.42 9.25
C GLY A 95 5.40 14.90 9.25
N LEU A 96 6.26 14.20 9.98
CA LEU A 96 6.23 12.75 10.16
C LEU A 96 5.58 12.39 11.50
N CYS A 97 4.79 11.34 11.52
CA CYS A 97 4.09 10.87 12.72
C CYS A 97 4.90 9.89 13.58
N GLY A 98 6.18 9.80 13.37
CA GLY A 98 7.15 8.95 14.07
C GLY A 98 8.55 9.21 13.54
N ASN A 99 9.52 8.38 13.93
CA ASN A 99 10.89 8.49 13.44
C ASN A 99 10.97 8.15 11.95
N ASP A 100 11.78 8.90 11.19
CA ASP A 100 11.99 8.62 9.76
C ASP A 100 12.82 7.36 9.51
N ASP A 101 13.59 6.92 10.50
CA ASP A 101 14.41 5.71 10.51
C ASP A 101 15.26 5.55 9.24
N CYS A 102 16.22 6.45 9.08
CA CYS A 102 17.12 6.50 7.92
C CYS A 102 16.38 6.67 6.58
N GLY A 103 15.22 7.31 6.58
CA GLY A 103 14.43 7.58 5.38
C GLY A 103 13.32 6.54 5.11
N GLN A 104 13.04 5.63 6.05
CA GLN A 104 12.03 4.58 5.85
C GLN A 104 10.61 5.17 5.69
N MET A 105 10.19 6.10 6.55
CA MET A 105 8.88 6.73 6.44
C MET A 105 8.77 7.62 5.20
N SER A 106 9.81 8.38 4.89
CA SER A 106 9.89 9.18 3.67
C SER A 106 9.83 8.32 2.42
N ALA A 107 10.53 7.18 2.41
CA ALA A 107 10.49 6.22 1.31
C ALA A 107 9.09 5.60 1.15
N TRP A 108 8.43 5.24 2.25
CA TRP A 108 7.06 4.74 2.22
C TRP A 108 6.11 5.76 1.57
N TYR A 109 6.21 7.04 1.95
CA TYR A 109 5.39 8.10 1.37
C TYR A 109 5.62 8.23 -0.14
N ILE A 110 6.89 8.27 -0.58
CA ILE A 110 7.24 8.44 -1.99
C ILE A 110 6.76 7.23 -2.82
N PHE A 111 7.04 5.99 -2.38
CA PHE A 111 6.57 4.79 -3.06
C PHE A 111 5.04 4.74 -3.13
N THR A 112 4.37 5.02 -2.02
CA THR A 112 2.90 5.06 -1.97
C THR A 112 2.34 6.15 -2.87
N ALA A 113 2.98 7.33 -2.92
CA ALA A 113 2.59 8.42 -3.83
C ALA A 113 2.75 8.02 -5.31
N MET A 114 3.73 7.17 -5.65
CA MET A 114 3.87 6.57 -6.97
C MET A 114 2.78 5.53 -7.29
N GLY A 115 2.09 5.02 -6.28
CA GLY A 115 0.99 4.06 -6.42
C GLY A 115 1.37 2.59 -6.21
N PHE A 116 2.54 2.30 -5.63
CA PHE A 116 2.98 0.94 -5.33
C PHE A 116 3.97 0.91 -4.15
N TYR A 117 4.17 -0.25 -3.53
CA TYR A 117 5.08 -0.42 -2.38
C TYR A 117 5.70 -1.83 -2.33
N PRO A 118 6.99 -1.99 -2.00
CA PRO A 118 7.66 -3.28 -1.84
C PRO A 118 7.29 -3.89 -0.48
N VAL A 119 6.24 -4.73 -0.42
CA VAL A 119 5.71 -5.30 0.83
C VAL A 119 6.60 -6.40 1.39
N ALA A 120 7.09 -7.29 0.54
CA ALA A 120 7.87 -8.46 0.95
C ALA A 120 9.34 -8.31 0.55
N PRO A 121 10.25 -8.02 1.51
CA PRO A 121 11.68 -7.97 1.24
C PRO A 121 12.18 -9.29 0.64
N GLY A 122 13.08 -9.21 -0.33
CA GLY A 122 13.63 -10.37 -1.03
C GLY A 122 12.80 -10.84 -2.23
N THR A 123 11.67 -10.20 -2.53
CA THR A 123 10.95 -10.37 -3.79
C THR A 123 11.23 -9.20 -4.75
N ASP A 124 10.97 -9.40 -6.03
CA ASP A 124 11.06 -8.36 -7.06
C ASP A 124 9.73 -7.62 -7.27
N GLN A 125 8.75 -7.81 -6.37
CA GLN A 125 7.37 -7.36 -6.54
C GLN A 125 7.04 -6.13 -5.72
N TYR A 126 6.35 -5.20 -6.37
CA TYR A 126 5.82 -3.96 -5.77
C TYR A 126 4.30 -3.99 -5.84
N VAL A 127 3.67 -4.10 -4.70
CA VAL A 127 2.20 -4.21 -4.58
C VAL A 127 1.54 -2.91 -5.00
N ILE A 128 0.54 -2.99 -5.88
CA ILE A 128 -0.19 -1.82 -6.37
C ILE A 128 -1.15 -1.31 -5.29
N GLY A 129 -0.95 -0.04 -4.90
CA GLY A 129 -1.87 0.74 -4.09
C GLY A 129 -2.68 1.72 -4.94
N ALA A 130 -2.57 3.01 -4.64
CA ALA A 130 -3.15 4.09 -5.42
C ALA A 130 -2.22 5.31 -5.44
N PRO A 131 -1.96 5.90 -6.61
CA PRO A 131 -1.11 7.09 -6.71
C PRO A 131 -1.75 8.28 -5.99
N TYR A 132 -0.91 9.17 -5.47
CA TYR A 132 -1.34 10.37 -4.75
C TYR A 132 -1.39 11.61 -5.65
N LEU A 133 -0.45 11.71 -6.57
CA LEU A 133 -0.29 12.85 -7.47
C LEU A 133 -0.75 12.50 -8.90
N PRO A 134 -1.24 13.48 -9.67
CA PRO A 134 -1.68 13.24 -11.05
C PRO A 134 -0.52 12.93 -12.00
N TYR A 135 0.69 13.35 -11.64
CA TYR A 135 1.88 13.16 -12.44
C TYR A 135 3.12 13.04 -11.55
N MET A 136 3.94 12.04 -11.83
CA MET A 136 5.29 11.89 -11.27
C MET A 136 6.23 11.38 -12.37
N LYS A 137 7.51 11.77 -12.31
CA LYS A 137 8.56 11.25 -13.17
C LYS A 137 9.75 10.84 -12.32
N VAL A 138 10.18 9.59 -12.48
CA VAL A 138 11.33 9.02 -11.80
C VAL A 138 12.43 8.79 -12.81
N ASN A 139 13.60 9.36 -12.59
CA ASN A 139 14.80 9.07 -13.38
C ASN A 139 15.45 7.79 -12.86
N LEU A 140 15.61 6.79 -13.71
CA LEU A 140 16.05 5.44 -13.34
C LEU A 140 17.54 5.18 -13.62
N GLY A 141 18.28 6.17 -14.10
CA GLY A 141 19.62 6.01 -14.63
C GLY A 141 19.61 5.62 -16.11
N ASP A 142 20.82 5.62 -16.73
CA ASP A 142 21.07 5.25 -18.13
C ASP A 142 20.11 5.92 -19.14
N GLY A 143 19.68 7.15 -18.85
CA GLY A 143 18.73 7.90 -19.68
C GLY A 143 17.29 7.39 -19.65
N LYS A 144 16.99 6.37 -18.84
CA LYS A 144 15.63 5.86 -18.64
C LYS A 144 14.86 6.68 -17.63
N SER A 145 13.54 6.69 -17.77
CA SER A 145 12.63 7.24 -16.77
C SER A 145 11.31 6.48 -16.75
N LEU A 146 10.68 6.42 -15.58
CA LEU A 146 9.32 5.98 -15.42
C LEU A 146 8.43 7.21 -15.21
N THR A 147 7.49 7.42 -16.09
CA THR A 147 6.45 8.44 -15.95
C THR A 147 5.19 7.81 -15.40
N ILE A 148 4.69 8.33 -14.28
CA ILE A 148 3.46 7.85 -13.65
C ILE A 148 2.38 8.90 -13.87
N ARG A 149 1.25 8.47 -14.42
CA ARG A 149 0.08 9.31 -14.65
C ARG A 149 -1.14 8.75 -13.93
N ALA A 150 -1.88 9.64 -13.29
CA ALA A 150 -3.13 9.33 -12.61
C ALA A 150 -4.08 10.52 -12.78
N ASP A 151 -4.50 10.76 -14.01
CA ASP A 151 -5.39 11.89 -14.33
C ASP A 151 -6.65 11.84 -13.47
N LYS A 152 -7.06 13.01 -12.95
CA LYS A 152 -8.20 13.19 -12.07
C LYS A 152 -8.07 12.57 -10.66
N VAL A 153 -6.88 12.10 -10.27
CA VAL A 153 -6.66 11.65 -8.90
C VAL A 153 -6.89 12.80 -7.90
N ASN A 154 -7.64 12.54 -6.86
CA ASN A 154 -7.88 13.42 -5.71
C ASN A 154 -8.54 12.58 -4.60
N ASP A 155 -8.91 13.18 -3.48
CA ASP A 155 -9.51 12.46 -2.34
C ASP A 155 -10.82 11.76 -2.68
N LYS A 156 -11.59 12.26 -3.63
CA LYS A 156 -12.80 11.61 -4.12
C LYS A 156 -12.48 10.49 -5.12
N ASN A 157 -11.58 10.76 -6.08
CA ASN A 157 -11.16 9.80 -7.11
C ASN A 157 -9.91 9.04 -6.64
N ARG A 158 -10.04 8.25 -5.59
CA ARG A 158 -8.94 7.52 -4.94
C ARG A 158 -8.85 6.05 -5.37
N TYR A 159 -9.83 5.54 -6.10
CA TYR A 159 -9.88 4.13 -6.46
C TYR A 159 -9.40 3.88 -7.87
N VAL A 160 -8.50 2.93 -8.00
CA VAL A 160 -7.94 2.48 -9.28
C VAL A 160 -8.98 1.67 -10.05
N GLN A 161 -9.30 2.11 -11.26
CA GLN A 161 -10.19 1.43 -12.17
C GLN A 161 -9.43 0.48 -13.09
N SER A 162 -8.29 0.93 -13.62
CA SER A 162 -7.37 0.13 -14.43
C SER A 162 -5.94 0.66 -14.32
N VAL A 163 -4.97 -0.19 -14.65
CA VAL A 163 -3.54 0.16 -14.71
C VAL A 163 -2.98 -0.36 -16.02
N THR A 164 -2.20 0.45 -16.71
CA THR A 164 -1.43 0.04 -17.88
C THR A 164 0.02 0.47 -17.75
N LEU A 165 0.94 -0.34 -18.29
CA LEU A 165 2.34 0.01 -18.45
C LEU A 165 2.66 0.00 -19.94
N ASN A 166 3.11 1.13 -20.48
CA ASN A 166 3.38 1.30 -21.92
C ASN A 166 2.20 0.91 -22.82
N GLY A 167 0.96 1.19 -22.35
CA GLY A 167 -0.27 0.84 -23.05
C GLY A 167 -0.80 -0.56 -22.75
N GLU A 168 0.02 -1.47 -22.24
CA GLU A 168 -0.38 -2.85 -21.94
C GLU A 168 -1.03 -2.97 -20.55
N PRO A 169 -2.18 -3.65 -20.44
CA PRO A 169 -2.88 -3.82 -19.16
C PRO A 169 -2.07 -4.62 -18.13
N ILE A 170 -1.95 -4.10 -16.91
CA ILE A 170 -1.43 -4.84 -15.77
C ILE A 170 -2.56 -5.66 -15.15
N LYS A 171 -2.44 -6.99 -15.26
CA LYS A 171 -3.44 -7.97 -14.80
C LYS A 171 -3.15 -8.50 -13.39
N THR A 172 -2.02 -8.15 -12.81
CA THR A 172 -1.56 -8.56 -11.48
C THR A 172 -1.86 -7.48 -10.43
N ALA A 173 -1.84 -7.86 -9.17
CA ALA A 173 -1.91 -6.93 -8.04
C ALA A 173 -0.56 -6.24 -7.76
N TYR A 174 0.45 -6.47 -8.57
CA TYR A 174 1.81 -5.97 -8.40
C TYR A 174 2.48 -5.63 -9.74
N LEU A 175 3.56 -4.86 -9.64
CA LEU A 175 4.56 -4.64 -10.68
C LEU A 175 5.85 -5.35 -10.30
N THR A 176 6.62 -5.83 -11.27
CA THR A 176 7.96 -6.36 -11.01
C THR A 176 9.02 -5.26 -11.07
N HIS A 177 10.17 -5.49 -10.41
CA HIS A 177 11.31 -4.58 -10.47
C HIS A 177 11.75 -4.34 -11.92
N ASN A 178 11.80 -5.39 -12.74
CA ASN A 178 12.16 -5.27 -14.15
C ASN A 178 11.19 -4.40 -14.95
N GLN A 179 9.88 -4.47 -14.66
CA GLN A 179 8.89 -3.60 -15.29
C GLN A 179 9.12 -2.13 -14.92
N ILE A 180 9.40 -1.84 -13.66
CA ILE A 180 9.70 -0.48 -13.18
C ILE A 180 10.99 0.03 -13.82
N MET A 181 12.08 -0.74 -13.75
CA MET A 181 13.40 -0.37 -14.26
C MET A 181 13.48 -0.36 -15.79
N GLY A 182 12.54 -0.99 -16.47
CA GLY A 182 12.35 -0.87 -17.92
C GLY A 182 11.98 0.55 -18.34
N GLY A 183 11.36 1.31 -17.44
CA GLY A 183 10.89 2.67 -17.68
C GLY A 183 9.65 2.72 -18.56
N GLY A 184 9.34 3.93 -19.03
CA GLY A 184 8.17 4.17 -19.88
C GLY A 184 7.05 4.87 -19.13
N GLU A 185 5.79 4.54 -19.43
CA GLU A 185 4.62 5.22 -18.90
C GLU A 185 3.69 4.24 -18.15
N LEU A 186 3.53 4.47 -16.85
CA LEU A 186 2.59 3.77 -15.97
C LEU A 186 1.35 4.65 -15.78
N ASN A 187 0.21 4.21 -16.32
CA ASN A 187 -1.04 4.93 -16.27
C ASN A 187 -2.04 4.29 -15.34
N PHE A 188 -2.61 5.09 -14.45
CA PHE A 188 -3.73 4.73 -13.57
C PHE A 188 -4.99 5.47 -14.00
N VAL A 189 -6.05 4.76 -14.29
CA VAL A 189 -7.38 5.34 -14.41
C VAL A 189 -8.02 5.36 -13.02
N MET A 190 -8.36 6.56 -12.53
CA MET A 190 -8.89 6.75 -11.18
C MET A 190 -10.39 7.02 -11.21
N GLY A 191 -11.09 6.64 -10.14
CA GLY A 191 -12.52 6.88 -9.99
C GLY A 191 -12.99 7.01 -8.54
N PRO A 192 -14.23 7.49 -8.33
CA PRO A 192 -14.77 7.79 -7.00
C PRO A 192 -15.33 6.58 -6.26
N LYS A 193 -15.45 5.43 -6.91
CA LYS A 193 -16.00 4.21 -6.33
C LYS A 193 -15.02 3.04 -6.49
N PRO A 194 -14.97 2.12 -5.51
CA PRO A 194 -14.19 0.90 -5.63
C PRO A 194 -14.55 0.11 -6.90
N ASN A 195 -13.55 -0.32 -7.66
CA ASN A 195 -13.76 -1.27 -8.74
C ASN A 195 -13.76 -2.70 -8.18
N LYS A 196 -14.93 -3.16 -7.73
CA LYS A 196 -15.11 -4.51 -7.15
C LYS A 196 -14.93 -5.64 -8.16
N LYS A 197 -14.81 -5.34 -9.46
CA LYS A 197 -14.50 -6.32 -10.50
C LYS A 197 -12.99 -6.52 -10.69
N ARG A 198 -12.17 -5.60 -10.19
CA ARG A 198 -10.71 -5.70 -10.20
C ARG A 198 -10.26 -6.55 -9.00
N THR A 199 -10.48 -7.85 -9.10
CA THR A 199 -10.01 -8.88 -8.17
C THR A 199 -8.92 -9.71 -8.86
N PHE A 200 -8.19 -10.49 -8.08
CA PHE A 200 -7.02 -11.22 -8.55
C PHE A 200 -7.14 -12.70 -8.19
N THR A 201 -6.82 -13.57 -9.17
CA THR A 201 -6.65 -15.01 -8.90
C THR A 201 -5.39 -15.21 -8.04
N PRO A 202 -5.19 -16.36 -7.41
CA PRO A 202 -3.98 -16.62 -6.63
C PRO A 202 -2.68 -16.30 -7.39
N GLU A 203 -2.60 -16.63 -8.68
CA GLU A 203 -1.43 -16.43 -9.54
C GLU A 203 -1.21 -14.94 -9.90
N GLN A 204 -2.24 -14.11 -9.77
CA GLN A 204 -2.18 -12.66 -10.02
C GLN A 204 -1.91 -11.86 -8.74
N ARG A 205 -1.97 -12.49 -7.57
CA ARG A 205 -1.61 -11.88 -6.29
C ARG A 205 -0.11 -11.82 -6.13
N PRO A 206 0.39 -10.94 -5.23
CA PRO A 206 1.82 -10.96 -4.93
C PRO A 206 2.24 -12.31 -4.31
N SER A 207 3.50 -12.66 -4.43
CA SER A 207 4.05 -13.93 -3.94
C SER A 207 3.82 -14.13 -2.43
N SER A 208 3.75 -15.40 -2.04
CA SER A 208 3.65 -15.86 -0.65
C SER A 208 4.30 -17.23 -0.57
N LEU A 209 4.98 -17.57 0.52
CA LEU A 209 5.69 -18.85 0.66
C LEU A 209 4.75 -20.07 0.52
N THR A 210 3.52 -19.97 1.02
CA THR A 210 2.50 -21.02 0.92
C THR A 210 1.61 -20.92 -0.33
N GLN A 211 1.93 -20.03 -1.27
CA GLN A 211 1.18 -19.89 -2.51
C GLN A 211 1.48 -21.08 -3.42
N GLY A 212 0.49 -21.96 -3.62
CA GLY A 212 0.61 -23.13 -4.48
C GLY A 212 0.53 -24.49 -3.77
N GLU A 213 0.26 -24.54 -2.46
CA GLU A 213 -0.14 -25.75 -1.74
C GLU A 213 -1.65 -25.99 -1.82
#